data_7b935785548490df6365715c48478c40
#
_entry.id   7b935785548490df6365715c48478c40
#
_cell.length_a   1.000
_cell.length_b   1.000
_cell.length_c   1.000
_cell.angle_alpha   90.00
_cell.angle_beta   90.00
_cell.angle_gamma   90.00
#
_symmetry.space_group_name_H-M   'P 1'
#
loop_
_entity.id
_entity.type
_entity.pdbx_description
1 polymer ?
#
loop_
_entity_poly.entity_id
_entity_poly.type
_entity_poly.pdbx_seq_one_letter_code
_entity_poly.pdbx_strand_id
1 'polypeptide(L)'
;MDWLPSIDLSHLWDLVIAQTPAPTSSPLATPAKNLNDIELLKSQLEFLKATNGQLGESFNKFVGAMQFTLGVFIALGGFLTFFVGKNLDDAKKVASQLINREVENKIADLVQSEVESVKRSLQRERVIGSTIVDYYLPSNDTTEPNDCKLLRTRGFDKVRYWNQKRKPKKPVGDIFVLDLINSKLLEGQDFAGLSKEDAENKREDKVKEQINLALDWLDKNTVLVIYVKGRYREIDNLAARVDYYYIPVNAPISLLGIVADSAYVAYGQSNL
;
A
#
# COMPACT_ATOMS: atom_id res chain seq x y z
N MET A 1 -14.86 39.99 37.72
CA MET A 1 -13.52 39.52 37.30
C MET A 1 -13.72 38.79 36.00
N ASP A 2 -13.82 39.59 34.94
CA ASP A 2 -14.06 39.12 33.57
C ASP A 2 -12.72 39.04 32.84
N TRP A 3 -12.20 37.86 32.68
CA TRP A 3 -11.04 37.62 31.81
C TRP A 3 -11.14 36.25 31.17
N LEU A 4 -12.02 36.12 30.17
CA LEU A 4 -11.91 35.09 29.14
C LEU A 4 -12.03 35.78 27.77
N PRO A 5 -10.98 35.78 26.94
CA PRO A 5 -11.11 36.23 25.57
C PRO A 5 -12.02 35.24 24.83
N SER A 6 -13.12 35.75 24.29
CA SER A 6 -13.95 34.97 23.35
C SER A 6 -13.13 34.68 22.12
N ILE A 7 -12.72 33.42 21.95
CA ILE A 7 -12.09 32.95 20.73
C ILE A 7 -13.19 32.81 19.67
N ASP A 8 -13.20 33.74 18.74
CA ASP A 8 -14.09 33.69 17.58
C ASP A 8 -13.60 32.60 16.61
N LEU A 9 -14.27 31.48 16.62
CA LEU A 9 -13.97 30.31 15.79
C LEU A 9 -14.53 30.43 14.35
N SER A 10 -15.19 31.53 14.01
CA SER A 10 -15.79 31.73 12.68
C SER A 10 -14.74 31.77 11.55
N HIS A 11 -13.53 32.25 11.84
CA HIS A 11 -12.44 32.33 10.86
C HIS A 11 -11.76 30.98 10.54
N LEU A 12 -11.98 29.94 11.34
CA LEU A 12 -11.40 28.61 11.05
C LEU A 12 -12.14 27.89 9.92
N TRP A 13 -13.40 28.17 9.68
CA TRP A 13 -14.17 27.57 8.60
C TRP A 13 -13.84 28.13 7.22
N ASP A 14 -13.48 29.40 7.14
CA ASP A 14 -13.09 30.07 5.89
C ASP A 14 -11.75 29.57 5.34
N LEU A 15 -10.86 29.09 6.20
CA LEU A 15 -9.55 28.58 5.81
C LEU A 15 -9.62 27.17 5.18
N VAL A 16 -10.65 26.38 5.50
CA VAL A 16 -10.83 25.02 4.97
C VAL A 16 -11.46 25.02 3.58
N ILE A 17 -12.25 26.06 3.25
CA ILE A 17 -12.97 26.15 1.96
C ILE A 17 -12.08 26.71 0.84
N ALA A 18 -10.97 27.41 1.16
CA ALA A 18 -10.12 28.08 0.17
C ALA A 18 -9.15 27.15 -0.58
N GLN A 19 -9.15 25.84 -0.32
CA GLN A 19 -8.22 24.90 -0.99
C GLN A 19 -8.88 23.91 -1.96
N THR A 20 -10.13 24.11 -2.34
CA THR A 20 -10.70 23.35 -3.46
C THR A 20 -10.30 24.04 -4.77
N PRO A 21 -9.43 23.46 -5.61
CA PRO A 21 -9.16 23.99 -6.93
C PRO A 21 -10.46 23.95 -7.76
N ALA A 22 -10.81 25.06 -8.37
CA ALA A 22 -11.95 25.15 -9.26
C ALA A 22 -11.84 24.09 -10.37
N PRO A 23 -12.93 23.40 -10.74
CA PRO A 23 -12.90 22.44 -11.81
C PRO A 23 -12.65 23.17 -13.13
N THR A 24 -11.45 22.98 -13.68
CA THR A 24 -11.14 23.39 -15.04
C THR A 24 -12.02 22.57 -15.98
N SER A 25 -12.92 23.22 -16.67
CA SER A 25 -13.76 22.63 -17.71
C SER A 25 -12.86 22.19 -18.87
N SER A 26 -12.52 20.92 -18.93
CA SER A 26 -11.95 20.28 -20.11
C SER A 26 -13.05 19.91 -21.10
N PRO A 27 -12.81 20.04 -22.42
CA PRO A 27 -13.82 19.82 -23.44
C PRO A 27 -14.28 18.37 -23.47
N LEU A 28 -15.56 18.21 -23.75
CA LEU A 28 -16.27 16.96 -23.95
C LEU A 28 -15.55 16.06 -24.95
N ALA A 29 -14.81 15.08 -24.48
CA ALA A 29 -14.35 13.98 -25.31
C ALA A 29 -15.41 12.88 -25.31
N THR A 30 -15.80 12.47 -26.49
CA THR A 30 -16.77 11.43 -26.81
C THR A 30 -16.50 10.14 -26.03
N PRO A 31 -17.52 9.45 -25.50
CA PRO A 31 -17.31 8.29 -24.66
C PRO A 31 -16.94 7.06 -25.51
N ALA A 32 -15.65 6.80 -25.63
CA ALA A 32 -15.19 5.46 -25.97
C ALA A 32 -15.31 4.60 -24.70
N LYS A 33 -16.21 3.65 -24.73
CA LYS A 33 -16.47 2.66 -23.68
C LYS A 33 -15.21 1.86 -23.36
N ASN A 34 -14.55 2.19 -22.29
CA ASN A 34 -13.57 1.31 -21.65
C ASN A 34 -14.16 0.78 -20.35
N LEU A 35 -14.70 -0.43 -20.40
CA LEU A 35 -15.14 -1.19 -19.21
C LEU A 35 -14.04 -1.25 -18.14
N ASN A 36 -12.78 -1.28 -18.56
CA ASN A 36 -11.61 -1.28 -17.68
C ASN A 36 -11.45 0.02 -16.87
N ASP A 37 -11.85 1.17 -17.42
CA ASP A 37 -11.76 2.45 -16.69
C ASP A 37 -12.81 2.52 -15.57
N ILE A 38 -13.95 1.89 -15.77
CA ILE A 38 -15.02 1.81 -14.76
C ILE A 38 -14.61 0.89 -13.61
N GLU A 39 -13.95 -0.24 -13.90
CA GLU A 39 -13.43 -1.14 -12.86
C GLU A 39 -12.29 -0.49 -12.07
N LEU A 40 -11.42 0.26 -12.74
CA LEU A 40 -10.35 1.02 -12.09
C LEU A 40 -10.91 2.09 -11.16
N LEU A 41 -11.89 2.87 -11.63
CA LEU A 41 -12.58 3.88 -10.82
C LEU A 41 -13.31 3.25 -9.63
N LYS A 42 -13.92 2.08 -9.82
CA LYS A 42 -14.61 1.34 -8.75
C LYS A 42 -13.62 0.86 -7.68
N SER A 43 -12.48 0.34 -8.09
CA SER A 43 -11.41 -0.08 -7.18
C SER A 43 -10.80 1.10 -6.40
N GLN A 44 -10.60 2.25 -7.07
CA GLN A 44 -10.16 3.48 -6.40
C GLN A 44 -11.21 4.01 -5.40
N LEU A 45 -12.48 3.91 -5.75
CA LEU A 45 -13.58 4.32 -4.88
C LEU A 45 -13.71 3.40 -3.66
N GLU A 46 -13.52 2.09 -3.82
CA GLU A 46 -13.47 1.12 -2.72
C GLU A 46 -12.26 1.37 -1.80
N PHE A 47 -11.09 1.66 -2.37
CA PHE A 47 -9.91 2.03 -1.60
C PHE A 47 -10.12 3.32 -0.80
N LEU A 48 -10.67 4.37 -1.42
CA LEU A 48 -11.00 5.62 -0.72
C LEU A 48 -12.05 5.40 0.37
N LYS A 49 -13.03 4.54 0.12
CA LYS A 49 -14.07 4.18 1.10
C LYS A 49 -13.49 3.40 2.28
N ALA A 50 -12.57 2.47 2.01
CA ALA A 50 -11.87 1.72 3.05
C ALA A 50 -10.96 2.64 3.90
N THR A 51 -10.21 3.54 3.25
CA THR A 51 -9.36 4.53 3.93
C THR A 51 -10.18 5.51 4.76
N ASN A 52 -11.31 5.97 4.22
CA ASN A 52 -12.24 6.86 4.95
C ASN A 52 -12.92 6.13 6.11
N GLY A 53 -13.19 4.83 5.96
CA GLY A 53 -13.67 3.97 7.04
C GLY A 53 -12.67 3.83 8.19
N GLN A 54 -11.39 3.61 7.87
CA GLN A 54 -10.31 3.56 8.86
C GLN A 54 -10.10 4.90 9.58
N LEU A 55 -10.15 6.01 8.83
CA LEU A 55 -10.10 7.35 9.41
C LEU A 55 -11.28 7.61 10.34
N GLY A 56 -12.50 7.22 9.93
CA GLY A 56 -13.71 7.33 10.74
C GLY A 56 -13.62 6.49 12.02
N GLU A 57 -13.09 5.28 11.93
CA GLU A 57 -12.89 4.42 13.11
C GLU A 57 -11.83 4.98 14.07
N SER A 58 -10.73 5.48 13.55
CA SER A 58 -9.69 6.15 14.35
C SER A 58 -10.21 7.40 15.02
N PHE A 59 -10.99 8.20 14.29
CA PHE A 59 -11.63 9.40 14.84
C PHE A 59 -12.65 9.04 15.93
N ASN A 60 -13.47 7.99 15.73
CA ASN A 60 -14.42 7.53 16.74
C ASN A 60 -13.71 7.00 18.00
N LYS A 61 -12.57 6.28 17.84
CA LYS A 61 -11.75 5.86 18.98
C LYS A 61 -11.17 7.06 19.74
N PHE A 62 -10.70 8.08 19.01
CA PHE A 62 -10.22 9.33 19.60
C PHE A 62 -11.34 10.08 20.37
N VAL A 63 -12.51 10.23 19.76
CA VAL A 63 -13.69 10.86 20.39
C VAL A 63 -14.13 10.04 21.61
N GLY A 64 -14.15 8.71 21.52
CA GLY A 64 -14.48 7.82 22.62
C GLY A 64 -13.49 7.93 23.80
N ALA A 65 -12.18 8.02 23.49
CA ALA A 65 -11.14 8.24 24.51
C ALA A 65 -11.29 9.62 25.16
N MET A 66 -11.63 10.65 24.40
CA MET A 66 -11.88 12.00 24.89
C MET A 66 -13.12 12.08 25.77
N GLN A 67 -14.22 11.41 25.37
CA GLN A 67 -15.46 11.31 26.17
C GLN A 67 -15.24 10.53 27.47
N PHE A 68 -14.46 9.43 27.42
CA PHE A 68 -14.08 8.68 28.59
C PHE A 68 -13.27 9.55 29.56
N THR A 69 -12.28 10.30 29.07
CA THR A 69 -11.47 11.22 29.85
C THR A 69 -12.34 12.29 30.51
N LEU A 70 -13.28 12.87 29.75
CA LEU A 70 -14.24 13.86 30.30
C LEU A 70 -15.14 13.23 31.36
N GLY A 71 -15.61 12.00 31.15
CA GLY A 71 -16.40 11.23 32.12
C GLY A 71 -15.66 10.98 33.44
N VAL A 72 -14.39 10.63 33.37
CA VAL A 72 -13.52 10.49 34.55
C VAL A 72 -13.36 11.82 35.28
N PHE A 73 -13.19 12.95 34.55
CA PHE A 73 -13.12 14.27 35.17
C PHE A 73 -14.43 14.64 35.90
N ILE A 74 -15.58 14.36 35.30
CA ILE A 74 -16.90 14.63 35.93
C ILE A 74 -17.10 13.75 37.16
N ALA A 75 -16.74 12.47 37.09
CA ALA A 75 -16.87 11.54 38.21
C ALA A 75 -15.94 11.93 39.38
N LEU A 76 -14.68 12.29 39.08
CA LEU A 76 -13.73 12.79 40.10
C LEU A 76 -14.19 14.12 40.69
N GLY A 77 -14.72 15.03 39.86
CA GLY A 77 -15.28 16.31 40.34
C GLY A 77 -16.49 16.11 41.25
N GLY A 78 -17.40 15.19 40.88
CA GLY A 78 -18.56 14.84 41.70
C GLY A 78 -18.19 14.18 43.04
N PHE A 79 -17.20 13.31 43.03
CA PHE A 79 -16.68 12.63 44.24
C PHE A 79 -16.00 13.64 45.19
N LEU A 80 -15.21 14.60 44.64
CA LEU A 80 -14.57 15.64 45.39
C LEU A 80 -15.57 16.59 46.06
N THR A 81 -16.65 16.92 45.38
CA THR A 81 -17.70 17.82 45.96
C THR A 81 -18.40 17.22 47.16
N PHE A 82 -18.54 15.90 47.16
CA PHE A 82 -19.21 15.16 48.25
C PHE A 82 -18.33 14.99 49.51
N PHE A 83 -17.01 14.81 49.35
CA PHE A 83 -16.11 14.47 50.44
C PHE A 83 -15.41 15.68 51.13
N VAL A 84 -15.46 16.87 50.54
CA VAL A 84 -14.52 17.96 50.94
C VAL A 84 -15.22 19.12 51.62
N GLY A 85 -15.90 18.83 52.75
CA GLY A 85 -16.40 19.91 53.63
C GLY A 85 -15.37 20.58 54.55
N LYS A 86 -14.13 20.06 54.67
CA LYS A 86 -13.15 20.62 55.65
C LYS A 86 -11.67 20.68 55.21
N ASN A 87 -11.27 20.10 54.07
CA ASN A 87 -9.87 20.16 53.62
C ASN A 87 -9.78 20.42 52.10
N LEU A 88 -10.41 21.48 51.66
CA LEU A 88 -10.57 21.80 50.21
C LEU A 88 -9.24 22.06 49.51
N ASP A 89 -8.30 22.69 50.14
CA ASP A 89 -7.04 23.12 49.50
C ASP A 89 -6.04 21.97 49.29
N ASP A 90 -5.91 21.08 50.28
CA ASP A 90 -4.99 19.92 50.14
C ASP A 90 -5.55 18.85 49.17
N ALA A 91 -6.86 18.61 49.23
CA ALA A 91 -7.52 17.70 48.30
C ALA A 91 -7.50 18.23 46.87
N LYS A 92 -7.67 19.54 46.68
CA LYS A 92 -7.56 20.19 45.37
C LYS A 92 -6.15 20.10 44.78
N LYS A 93 -5.14 20.23 45.64
CA LYS A 93 -3.73 20.12 45.24
C LYS A 93 -3.36 18.68 44.85
N VAL A 94 -3.80 17.69 45.65
CA VAL A 94 -3.58 16.27 45.38
C VAL A 94 -4.35 15.84 44.11
N ALA A 95 -5.62 16.26 43.97
CA ALA A 95 -6.40 15.98 42.76
C ALA A 95 -5.78 16.61 41.50
N SER A 96 -5.34 17.88 41.56
CA SER A 96 -4.64 18.49 40.42
C SER A 96 -3.34 17.78 40.07
N GLN A 97 -2.58 17.31 41.05
CA GLN A 97 -1.35 16.56 40.80
C GLN A 97 -1.64 15.19 40.18
N LEU A 98 -2.65 14.47 40.67
CA LEU A 98 -3.06 13.18 40.11
C LEU A 98 -3.61 13.33 38.70
N ILE A 99 -4.46 14.34 38.47
CA ILE A 99 -5.03 14.60 37.14
C ILE A 99 -3.92 14.98 36.15
N ASN A 100 -3.02 15.92 36.54
CA ASN A 100 -1.94 16.30 35.66
C ASN A 100 -1.03 15.10 35.31
N ARG A 101 -0.68 14.28 36.29
CA ARG A 101 0.15 13.11 36.08
C ARG A 101 -0.53 12.06 35.21
N GLU A 102 -1.82 11.83 35.39
CA GLU A 102 -2.59 10.89 34.56
C GLU A 102 -2.76 11.42 33.13
N VAL A 103 -3.01 12.71 32.97
CA VAL A 103 -3.10 13.38 31.67
C VAL A 103 -1.75 13.35 30.95
N GLU A 104 -0.66 13.69 31.66
CA GLU A 104 0.70 13.63 31.09
C GLU A 104 1.06 12.22 30.64
N ASN A 105 0.77 11.19 31.43
CA ASN A 105 1.03 9.79 31.08
C ASN A 105 0.20 9.39 29.83
N LYS A 106 -1.09 9.69 29.81
CA LYS A 106 -1.95 9.34 28.65
C LYS A 106 -1.57 10.09 27.39
N ILE A 107 -1.19 11.37 27.52
CA ILE A 107 -0.70 12.13 26.37
C ILE A 107 0.63 11.53 25.88
N ALA A 108 1.54 11.18 26.78
CA ALA A 108 2.80 10.56 26.43
C ALA A 108 2.59 9.22 25.70
N ASP A 109 1.69 8.36 26.20
CA ASP A 109 1.36 7.08 25.56
C ASP A 109 0.72 7.25 24.19
N LEU A 110 -0.22 8.21 24.04
CA LEU A 110 -0.84 8.52 22.75
C LEU A 110 0.17 9.06 21.75
N VAL A 111 1.01 10.01 22.18
CA VAL A 111 2.06 10.59 21.32
C VAL A 111 3.04 9.50 20.91
N GLN A 112 3.47 8.64 21.83
CA GLN A 112 4.37 7.54 21.53
C GLN A 112 3.76 6.57 20.51
N SER A 113 2.49 6.18 20.69
CA SER A 113 1.80 5.28 19.77
C SER A 113 1.64 5.87 18.37
N GLU A 114 1.35 7.17 18.28
CA GLU A 114 1.21 7.89 17.02
C GLU A 114 2.57 8.06 16.32
N VAL A 115 3.62 8.41 17.07
CA VAL A 115 4.99 8.49 16.55
C VAL A 115 5.43 7.15 15.99
N GLU A 116 5.13 6.03 16.67
CA GLU A 116 5.46 4.69 16.17
C GLU A 116 4.65 4.32 14.92
N SER A 117 3.39 4.73 14.84
CA SER A 117 2.54 4.55 13.66
C SER A 117 3.09 5.31 12.46
N VAL A 118 3.39 6.60 12.65
CA VAL A 118 4.00 7.45 11.61
C VAL A 118 5.36 6.90 11.18
N LYS A 119 6.21 6.48 12.12
CA LYS A 119 7.50 5.87 11.82
C LYS A 119 7.37 4.62 10.96
N ARG A 120 6.41 3.73 11.27
CA ARG A 120 6.11 2.55 10.45
C ARG A 120 5.63 2.90 9.05
N SER A 121 4.77 3.91 8.93
CA SER A 121 4.28 4.39 7.63
C SER A 121 5.41 4.98 6.78
N LEU A 122 6.25 5.84 7.36
CA LEU A 122 7.42 6.41 6.68
C LEU A 122 8.43 5.35 6.27
N GLN A 123 8.66 4.34 7.12
CA GLN A 123 9.53 3.21 6.78
C GLN A 123 8.96 2.43 5.60
N ARG A 124 7.64 2.23 5.57
CA ARG A 124 6.94 1.56 4.46
C ARG A 124 7.13 2.32 3.15
N GLU A 125 6.86 3.62 3.14
CA GLU A 125 7.05 4.48 1.97
C GLU A 125 8.50 4.49 1.51
N ARG A 126 9.44 4.57 2.44
CA ARG A 126 10.87 4.51 2.14
C ARG A 126 11.28 3.21 1.47
N VAL A 127 10.81 2.06 1.97
CA VAL A 127 11.12 0.75 1.38
C VAL A 127 10.57 0.67 -0.03
N ILE A 128 9.28 0.99 -0.24
CA ILE A 128 8.63 0.94 -1.54
C ILE A 128 9.29 1.92 -2.53
N GLY A 129 9.50 3.18 -2.14
CA GLY A 129 10.10 4.19 -3.02
C GLY A 129 11.57 3.94 -3.34
N SER A 130 12.33 3.28 -2.46
CA SER A 130 13.74 2.92 -2.73
C SER A 130 13.88 1.69 -3.62
N THR A 131 12.92 0.76 -3.59
CA THR A 131 12.97 -0.52 -4.30
C THR A 131 12.95 -0.34 -5.82
N ILE A 132 13.86 -1.01 -6.51
CA ILE A 132 13.94 -1.03 -7.97
C ILE A 132 13.15 -2.24 -8.48
N VAL A 133 12.13 -1.99 -9.27
CA VAL A 133 11.30 -3.03 -9.90
C VAL A 133 11.63 -3.10 -11.39
N ASP A 134 12.12 -4.23 -11.87
CA ASP A 134 12.27 -4.54 -13.27
C ASP A 134 11.04 -5.30 -13.77
N TYR A 135 10.26 -4.66 -14.61
CA TYR A 135 9.08 -5.26 -15.21
C TYR A 135 9.39 -5.70 -16.63
N TYR A 136 9.44 -7.00 -16.87
CA TYR A 136 9.75 -7.59 -18.16
C TYR A 136 8.50 -8.21 -18.81
N LEU A 137 8.16 -7.72 -20.00
CA LEU A 137 7.12 -8.25 -20.85
C LEU A 137 7.78 -9.00 -22.01
N PRO A 138 7.66 -10.35 -22.13
CA PRO A 138 8.25 -11.14 -23.22
C PRO A 138 7.43 -10.99 -24.51
N SER A 139 7.33 -9.76 -25.01
CA SER A 139 6.70 -9.43 -26.28
C SER A 139 7.48 -8.32 -26.98
N ASN A 140 7.20 -8.11 -28.28
CA ASN A 140 7.76 -7.00 -29.04
C ASN A 140 7.00 -5.69 -28.84
N ASP A 141 5.98 -5.69 -28.00
CA ASP A 141 5.20 -4.48 -27.68
C ASP A 141 6.06 -3.48 -26.91
N THR A 142 6.07 -2.26 -27.40
CA THR A 142 6.77 -1.14 -26.76
C THR A 142 5.88 -0.40 -25.77
N THR A 143 4.58 -0.67 -25.81
CA THR A 143 3.60 -0.06 -24.92
C THR A 143 3.65 -0.71 -23.54
N GLU A 144 3.85 0.12 -22.54
CA GLU A 144 3.88 -0.33 -21.15
C GLU A 144 2.49 -0.80 -20.70
N PRO A 145 2.35 -2.03 -20.15
CA PRO A 145 1.09 -2.54 -19.63
C PRO A 145 0.52 -1.69 -18.50
N ASN A 146 -0.80 -1.69 -18.34
CA ASN A 146 -1.45 -0.98 -17.24
C ASN A 146 -0.97 -1.47 -15.86
N ASP A 147 -0.74 -2.76 -15.71
CA ASP A 147 -0.25 -3.35 -14.46
C ASP A 147 1.12 -2.79 -14.06
N CYS A 148 2.00 -2.55 -15.01
CA CYS A 148 3.28 -1.89 -14.77
C CYS A 148 3.10 -0.41 -14.34
N LYS A 149 2.15 0.32 -14.96
CA LYS A 149 1.82 1.70 -14.57
C LYS A 149 1.22 1.75 -13.15
N LEU A 150 0.38 0.76 -12.80
CA LEU A 150 -0.22 0.66 -11.47
C LEU A 150 0.82 0.50 -10.36
N LEU A 151 1.96 -0.14 -10.61
CA LEU A 151 3.05 -0.20 -9.64
C LEU A 151 3.57 1.20 -9.29
N ARG A 152 3.70 2.10 -10.27
CA ARG A 152 4.10 3.50 -10.00
C ARG A 152 3.06 4.25 -9.17
N THR A 153 1.77 4.06 -9.47
CA THR A 153 0.71 4.69 -8.65
C THR A 153 0.67 4.15 -7.23
N ARG A 154 1.24 2.97 -6.98
CA ARG A 154 1.36 2.36 -5.65
C ARG A 154 2.56 2.89 -4.84
N GLY A 155 3.37 3.76 -5.42
CA GLY A 155 4.50 4.41 -4.76
C GLY A 155 5.88 3.83 -5.12
N PHE A 156 5.95 2.95 -6.12
CA PHE A 156 7.24 2.50 -6.65
C PHE A 156 7.80 3.54 -7.62
N ASP A 157 8.75 4.35 -7.17
CA ASP A 157 9.35 5.42 -7.99
C ASP A 157 10.29 4.87 -9.07
N LYS A 158 10.85 3.68 -8.84
CA LYS A 158 11.91 3.11 -9.69
C LYS A 158 11.43 1.87 -10.43
N VAL A 159 10.36 1.99 -11.21
CA VAL A 159 9.88 0.92 -12.09
C VAL A 159 10.50 1.07 -13.47
N ARG A 160 11.27 0.06 -13.91
CA ARG A 160 11.92 -0.02 -15.22
C ARG A 160 11.18 -1.03 -16.09
N TYR A 161 10.72 -0.59 -17.25
CA TYR A 161 10.02 -1.45 -18.21
C TYR A 161 10.97 -2.00 -19.25
N TRP A 162 10.88 -3.32 -19.49
CA TRP A 162 11.69 -4.09 -20.43
C TRP A 162 10.80 -4.96 -21.33
N ASN A 163 11.27 -5.24 -22.54
CA ASN A 163 10.60 -6.10 -23.51
C ASN A 163 11.64 -6.87 -24.34
N GLN A 164 11.20 -7.67 -25.31
CA GLN A 164 12.11 -8.47 -26.15
C GLN A 164 13.12 -7.61 -26.92
N LYS A 165 12.76 -6.37 -27.32
CA LYS A 165 13.66 -5.45 -28.04
C LYS A 165 14.63 -4.75 -27.08
N ARG A 166 14.17 -4.46 -25.88
CA ARG A 166 14.95 -3.79 -24.82
C ARG A 166 15.08 -4.71 -23.63
N LYS A 167 16.07 -5.59 -23.69
CA LYS A 167 16.34 -6.59 -22.64
C LYS A 167 16.89 -5.95 -21.37
N PRO A 168 16.62 -6.53 -20.19
CA PRO A 168 17.21 -6.11 -18.93
C PRO A 168 18.74 -6.08 -18.99
N LYS A 169 19.34 -5.15 -18.27
CA LYS A 169 20.81 -5.05 -18.12
C LYS A 169 21.17 -5.38 -16.67
N LYS A 170 22.24 -6.13 -16.48
CA LYS A 170 22.82 -6.36 -15.14
C LYS A 170 23.48 -5.08 -14.60
N PRO A 171 23.37 -4.78 -13.32
CA PRO A 171 22.57 -5.49 -12.34
C PRO A 171 21.07 -5.24 -12.54
N VAL A 172 20.26 -6.27 -12.34
CA VAL A 172 18.80 -6.14 -12.28
C VAL A 172 18.38 -5.51 -10.96
N GLY A 173 17.11 -5.11 -10.87
CA GLY A 173 16.54 -4.52 -9.66
C GLY A 173 16.33 -5.52 -8.53
N ASP A 174 15.81 -4.99 -7.43
CA ASP A 174 15.51 -5.78 -6.23
C ASP A 174 14.36 -6.77 -6.47
N ILE A 175 13.44 -6.42 -7.36
CA ILE A 175 12.31 -7.25 -7.77
C ILE A 175 12.30 -7.35 -9.29
N PHE A 176 12.13 -8.56 -9.79
CA PHE A 176 11.97 -8.83 -11.20
C PHE A 176 10.58 -9.42 -11.46
N VAL A 177 9.74 -8.71 -12.21
CA VAL A 177 8.40 -9.16 -12.62
C VAL A 177 8.48 -9.73 -14.03
N LEU A 178 8.20 -11.01 -14.18
CA LEU A 178 8.04 -11.68 -15.47
C LEU A 178 6.55 -11.74 -15.82
N ASP A 179 6.12 -10.91 -16.77
CA ASP A 179 4.70 -10.81 -17.17
C ASP A 179 4.38 -11.72 -18.36
N LEU A 180 3.80 -12.85 -18.07
CA LEU A 180 3.34 -13.81 -19.07
C LEU A 180 1.85 -13.62 -19.44
N ILE A 181 1.10 -12.82 -18.68
CA ILE A 181 -0.32 -12.54 -18.96
C ILE A 181 -0.45 -11.51 -20.08
N ASN A 182 0.12 -10.32 -19.89
CA ASN A 182 -0.01 -9.25 -20.89
C ASN A 182 0.83 -9.49 -22.15
N SER A 183 1.81 -10.39 -22.07
CA SER A 183 2.63 -10.78 -23.24
C SER A 183 1.84 -11.51 -24.32
N LYS A 184 0.70 -12.09 -23.95
CA LYS A 184 -0.11 -12.98 -24.83
C LYS A 184 0.68 -14.17 -25.41
N LEU A 185 1.85 -14.45 -24.85
CA LEU A 185 2.76 -15.51 -25.33
C LEU A 185 2.11 -16.90 -25.22
N LEU A 186 1.22 -17.08 -24.23
CA LEU A 186 0.52 -18.34 -23.94
C LEU A 186 -0.85 -18.42 -24.60
N GLU A 187 -1.19 -17.42 -25.41
CA GLU A 187 -2.47 -17.31 -26.13
C GLU A 187 -2.19 -17.15 -27.64
N GLY A 188 -3.21 -17.31 -28.47
CA GLY A 188 -3.16 -16.95 -29.89
C GLY A 188 -3.05 -18.13 -30.85
N GLN A 189 -2.74 -17.80 -32.11
CA GLN A 189 -2.79 -18.72 -33.26
C GLN A 189 -1.76 -19.87 -33.18
N ASP A 190 -0.70 -19.69 -32.43
CA ASP A 190 0.34 -20.71 -32.19
C ASP A 190 -0.20 -22.00 -31.58
N PHE A 191 -1.37 -21.96 -30.98
CA PHE A 191 -2.04 -23.09 -30.34
C PHE A 191 -3.29 -23.53 -31.10
N ALA A 192 -3.65 -22.80 -32.15
CA ALA A 192 -4.80 -23.14 -32.98
C ALA A 192 -4.52 -24.46 -33.78
N GLY A 193 -5.46 -25.40 -33.73
CA GLY A 193 -5.33 -26.69 -34.44
C GLY A 193 -4.50 -27.75 -33.71
N LEU A 194 -3.91 -27.45 -32.55
CA LEU A 194 -3.23 -28.46 -31.73
C LEU A 194 -4.23 -29.24 -30.87
N SER A 195 -3.86 -30.50 -30.55
CA SER A 195 -4.58 -31.21 -29.51
C SER A 195 -4.48 -30.48 -28.19
N LYS A 196 -5.38 -30.76 -27.23
CA LYS A 196 -5.33 -30.13 -25.90
C LYS A 196 -4.00 -30.38 -25.20
N GLU A 197 -3.51 -31.62 -25.33
CA GLU A 197 -2.25 -32.05 -24.70
C GLU A 197 -1.03 -31.36 -25.34
N ASP A 198 -0.97 -31.30 -26.68
CA ASP A 198 0.11 -30.64 -27.40
C ASP A 198 0.13 -29.11 -27.09
N ALA A 199 -1.05 -28.52 -27.02
CA ALA A 199 -1.16 -27.08 -26.66
C ALA A 199 -0.69 -26.83 -25.23
N GLU A 200 -0.96 -27.73 -24.29
CA GLU A 200 -0.52 -27.64 -22.90
C GLU A 200 1.00 -27.80 -22.78
N ASN A 201 1.56 -28.83 -23.44
CA ASN A 201 3.00 -29.04 -23.48
C ASN A 201 3.73 -27.84 -24.10
N LYS A 202 3.21 -27.31 -25.20
CA LYS A 202 3.81 -26.10 -25.82
C LYS A 202 3.76 -24.87 -24.95
N ARG A 203 2.71 -24.72 -24.10
CA ARG A 203 2.68 -23.63 -23.11
C ARG A 203 3.71 -23.85 -22.02
N GLU A 204 3.85 -25.08 -21.51
CA GLU A 204 4.88 -25.44 -20.53
C GLU A 204 6.29 -25.11 -21.05
N ASP A 205 6.59 -25.50 -22.31
CA ASP A 205 7.89 -25.20 -22.93
C ASP A 205 8.16 -23.71 -23.04
N LYS A 206 7.15 -22.91 -23.44
CA LYS A 206 7.27 -21.45 -23.50
C LYS A 206 7.48 -20.82 -22.12
N VAL A 207 6.76 -21.29 -21.12
CA VAL A 207 6.93 -20.81 -19.72
C VAL A 207 8.34 -21.14 -19.23
N LYS A 208 8.80 -22.37 -19.47
CA LYS A 208 10.14 -22.83 -19.13
C LYS A 208 11.23 -21.97 -19.79
N GLU A 209 11.10 -21.70 -21.08
CA GLU A 209 12.02 -20.82 -21.80
C GLU A 209 12.12 -19.45 -21.18
N GLN A 210 10.98 -18.80 -20.89
CA GLN A 210 10.96 -17.46 -20.33
C GLN A 210 11.48 -17.41 -18.89
N ILE A 211 11.21 -18.42 -18.08
CA ILE A 211 11.77 -18.55 -16.73
C ILE A 211 13.30 -18.70 -16.81
N ASN A 212 13.82 -19.56 -17.67
CA ASN A 212 15.26 -19.75 -17.82
C ASN A 212 15.95 -18.45 -18.26
N LEU A 213 15.37 -17.73 -19.23
CA LEU A 213 15.87 -16.42 -19.64
C LEU A 213 15.85 -15.40 -18.48
N ALA A 214 14.80 -15.40 -17.67
CA ALA A 214 14.72 -14.52 -16.50
C ALA A 214 15.81 -14.88 -15.49
N LEU A 215 16.00 -16.15 -15.16
CA LEU A 215 17.00 -16.64 -14.21
C LEU A 215 18.43 -16.24 -14.62
N ASP A 216 18.74 -16.18 -15.92
CA ASP A 216 20.05 -15.74 -16.43
C ASP A 216 20.35 -14.26 -16.10
N TRP A 217 19.32 -13.45 -15.89
CA TRP A 217 19.47 -12.03 -15.53
C TRP A 217 19.48 -11.76 -14.05
N LEU A 218 18.89 -12.65 -13.23
CA LEU A 218 18.70 -12.42 -11.81
C LEU A 218 20.04 -12.47 -11.05
N ASP A 219 20.10 -11.66 -10.00
CA ASP A 219 21.10 -11.74 -8.95
C ASP A 219 20.51 -12.51 -7.74
N LYS A 220 21.38 -13.02 -6.86
CA LYS A 220 20.94 -13.87 -5.73
C LYS A 220 19.91 -13.23 -4.79
N ASN A 221 19.93 -11.92 -4.69
CA ASN A 221 19.05 -11.16 -3.80
C ASN A 221 17.79 -10.61 -4.49
N THR A 222 17.61 -10.90 -5.78
CA THR A 222 16.45 -10.44 -6.55
C THR A 222 15.27 -11.35 -6.29
N VAL A 223 14.11 -10.79 -5.96
CA VAL A 223 12.85 -11.54 -5.83
C VAL A 223 12.19 -11.65 -7.20
N LEU A 224 11.94 -12.88 -7.65
CA LEU A 224 11.25 -13.16 -8.92
C LEU A 224 9.74 -13.25 -8.70
N VAL A 225 8.97 -12.37 -9.34
CA VAL A 225 7.51 -12.42 -9.39
C VAL A 225 7.09 -12.91 -10.77
N ILE A 226 6.42 -14.07 -10.85
CA ILE A 226 5.97 -14.66 -12.10
C ILE A 226 4.48 -14.38 -12.26
N TYR A 227 4.15 -13.43 -13.13
CA TYR A 227 2.76 -13.04 -13.38
C TYR A 227 2.18 -13.86 -14.53
N VAL A 228 1.44 -14.91 -14.17
CA VAL A 228 0.96 -15.93 -15.11
C VAL A 228 -0.43 -16.43 -14.75
N LYS A 229 -1.24 -16.69 -15.77
CA LYS A 229 -2.58 -17.29 -15.62
C LYS A 229 -2.49 -18.80 -15.76
N GLY A 230 -2.94 -19.52 -14.74
CA GLY A 230 -2.89 -20.98 -14.70
C GLY A 230 -1.74 -21.51 -13.85
N ARG A 231 -1.65 -22.84 -13.82
CA ARG A 231 -0.63 -23.60 -13.08
C ARG A 231 0.30 -24.29 -14.07
N TYR A 232 1.60 -24.15 -13.84
CA TYR A 232 2.64 -24.72 -14.71
C TYR A 232 3.62 -25.52 -13.86
N ARG A 233 3.97 -26.75 -14.33
CA ARG A 233 4.90 -27.64 -13.63
C ARG A 233 6.28 -27.03 -13.46
N GLU A 234 6.73 -26.24 -14.44
CA GLU A 234 8.04 -25.59 -14.37
C GLU A 234 8.10 -24.60 -13.20
N ILE A 235 7.01 -23.91 -12.88
CA ILE A 235 6.93 -23.02 -11.71
C ILE A 235 6.93 -23.83 -10.41
N ASP A 236 6.18 -24.93 -10.35
CA ASP A 236 6.13 -25.82 -9.18
C ASP A 236 7.51 -26.44 -8.90
N ASN A 237 8.31 -26.71 -9.95
CA ASN A 237 9.64 -27.30 -9.84
C ASN A 237 10.75 -26.27 -9.54
N LEU A 238 10.48 -24.98 -9.57
CA LEU A 238 11.49 -23.95 -9.30
C LEU A 238 12.13 -24.08 -7.94
N ALA A 239 11.38 -24.45 -6.90
CA ALA A 239 11.89 -24.64 -5.55
C ALA A 239 13.05 -25.65 -5.46
N ALA A 240 13.07 -26.65 -6.34
CA ALA A 240 14.14 -27.65 -6.39
C ALA A 240 15.37 -27.21 -7.22
N ARG A 241 15.25 -26.11 -7.99
CA ARG A 241 16.27 -25.68 -8.96
C ARG A 241 17.03 -24.44 -8.56
N VAL A 242 16.44 -23.59 -7.74
CA VAL A 242 17.00 -22.25 -7.45
C VAL A 242 16.88 -21.89 -5.98
N ASP A 243 17.90 -21.25 -5.45
CA ASP A 243 17.93 -20.64 -4.12
C ASP A 243 17.42 -19.18 -4.16
N TYR A 244 16.52 -18.88 -5.10
CA TYR A 244 15.93 -17.55 -5.24
C TYR A 244 14.55 -17.50 -4.59
N TYR A 245 14.19 -16.34 -4.08
CA TYR A 245 12.79 -16.09 -3.72
C TYR A 245 11.97 -15.88 -5.00
N TYR A 246 10.96 -16.72 -5.19
CA TYR A 246 10.01 -16.55 -6.30
C TYR A 246 8.58 -16.71 -5.83
N ILE A 247 7.68 -15.98 -6.47
CA ILE A 247 6.24 -16.00 -6.14
C ILE A 247 5.43 -15.94 -7.44
N PRO A 248 4.59 -16.95 -7.72
CA PRO A 248 3.64 -16.90 -8.83
C PRO A 248 2.42 -16.05 -8.45
N VAL A 249 1.92 -15.28 -9.43
CA VAL A 249 0.77 -14.38 -9.26
C VAL A 249 -0.12 -14.48 -10.48
N ASN A 250 -1.44 -14.45 -10.30
CA ASN A 250 -2.40 -14.68 -11.39
C ASN A 250 -3.41 -13.54 -11.61
N ALA A 251 -3.37 -12.50 -10.81
CA ALA A 251 -4.31 -11.37 -10.89
C ALA A 251 -3.61 -10.03 -10.64
N PRO A 252 -4.07 -8.93 -11.26
CA PRO A 252 -3.46 -7.61 -11.10
C PRO A 252 -3.39 -7.14 -9.63
N ILE A 253 -4.46 -7.35 -8.87
CA ILE A 253 -4.52 -6.93 -7.47
C ILE A 253 -3.52 -7.70 -6.61
N SER A 254 -3.37 -9.01 -6.87
CA SER A 254 -2.37 -9.85 -6.21
C SER A 254 -0.96 -9.45 -6.61
N LEU A 255 -0.74 -9.05 -7.86
CA LEU A 255 0.55 -8.55 -8.34
C LEU A 255 1.00 -7.33 -7.52
N LEU A 256 0.12 -6.34 -7.36
CA LEU A 256 0.45 -5.13 -6.59
C LEU A 256 0.77 -5.43 -5.13
N GLY A 257 0.01 -6.33 -4.50
CA GLY A 257 0.25 -6.77 -3.12
C GLY A 257 1.58 -7.50 -2.98
N ILE A 258 1.80 -8.52 -3.81
CA ILE A 258 3.00 -9.35 -3.77
C ILE A 258 4.27 -8.56 -4.09
N VAL A 259 4.24 -7.65 -5.07
CA VAL A 259 5.40 -6.78 -5.35
C VAL A 259 5.70 -5.87 -4.16
N ALA A 260 4.67 -5.35 -3.47
CA ALA A 260 4.87 -4.57 -2.26
C ALA A 260 5.48 -5.40 -1.12
N ASP A 261 4.99 -6.63 -0.90
CA ASP A 261 5.54 -7.52 0.12
C ASP A 261 6.96 -7.99 -0.24
N SER A 262 7.23 -8.25 -1.52
CA SER A 262 8.57 -8.59 -2.03
C SER A 262 9.59 -7.47 -1.82
N ALA A 263 9.16 -6.21 -1.81
CA ALA A 263 10.03 -5.07 -1.50
C ALA A 263 10.62 -5.16 -0.09
N TYR A 264 9.84 -5.64 0.88
CA TYR A 264 10.34 -5.85 2.25
C TYR A 264 11.32 -7.01 2.34
N VAL A 265 11.09 -8.08 1.57
CA VAL A 265 12.02 -9.23 1.51
C VAL A 265 13.36 -8.78 0.93
N ALA A 266 13.33 -8.10 -0.21
CA ALA A 266 14.54 -7.59 -0.87
C ALA A 266 15.29 -6.57 0.01
N TYR A 267 14.56 -5.66 0.66
CA TYR A 267 15.14 -4.69 1.59
C TYR A 267 15.77 -5.36 2.81
N GLY A 268 15.13 -6.40 3.36
CA GLY A 268 15.68 -7.18 4.46
C GLY A 268 16.99 -7.87 4.08
N GLN A 269 17.06 -8.46 2.89
CA GLN A 269 18.28 -9.14 2.39
C GLN A 269 19.44 -8.18 2.12
N SER A 270 19.17 -6.96 1.64
CA SER A 270 20.22 -5.98 1.37
C SER A 270 20.80 -5.34 2.64
N ASN A 271 20.21 -5.55 3.81
CA ASN A 271 20.65 -5.01 5.10
C ASN A 271 21.16 -6.10 6.06
N LEU A 272 21.22 -7.36 5.63
CA LEU A 272 21.90 -8.46 6.31
C LEU A 272 23.34 -8.60 5.80
#